data_8615ff75413d615be3d30512d267d710
#
_entry.id   8615ff75413d615be3d30512d267d710
#
_cell.length_a   1.000
_cell.length_b   1.000
_cell.length_c   1.000
_cell.angle_alpha   90.00
_cell.angle_beta   90.00
_cell.angle_gamma   90.00
#
_symmetry.space_group_name_H-M   'P 1'
#
loop_
_entity.id
_entity.type
_entity.pdbx_description
1 polymer ?
#
loop_
_entity_poly.entity_id
_entity_poly.type
_entity_poly.pdbx_seq_one_letter_code
_entity_poly.pdbx_strand_id
1 'polypeptide(L)'
;MTIDTFLFDLDGTLVDSIPDLTKAINLLREELDLPAVTSDQVRGYVGDGVGLLLQRALPEELFNQNRRKRFMEIYTEHLTDETVIYPGIMEFLAMHSDKPMAVVTNKPQHLADILVERLGLSPFFLHIIGAELALQRKPHPDMVHHALKLLGCDPERTVLLGDHHVDLRAAHAAKVKSCFCHWGLGHDDGLQADFQADQATDLPLLFPAGEPS
;
A
#
# COMPACT_ATOMS: atom_id res chain seq x y z
N MET A 1 -1.46 -19.79 17.10
CA MET A 1 -2.36 -19.57 15.95
C MET A 1 -1.48 -19.40 14.75
N THR A 2 -1.66 -20.16 13.69
CA THR A 2 -0.74 -20.14 12.52
C THR A 2 -1.35 -19.25 11.44
N ILE A 3 -0.63 -18.22 11.00
CA ILE A 3 -0.97 -17.41 9.84
C ILE A 3 -0.56 -18.17 8.58
N ASP A 4 -1.47 -18.28 7.63
CA ASP A 4 -1.24 -18.96 6.35
C ASP A 4 -1.68 -18.16 5.11
N THR A 5 -2.19 -16.95 5.32
CA THR A 5 -2.56 -16.02 4.25
C THR A 5 -2.07 -14.61 4.58
N PHE A 6 -1.43 -13.97 3.61
CA PHE A 6 -0.90 -12.62 3.78
C PHE A 6 -1.54 -11.64 2.80
N LEU A 7 -2.06 -10.55 3.34
CA LEU A 7 -2.51 -9.38 2.59
C LEU A 7 -1.54 -8.24 2.86
N PHE A 8 -1.19 -7.48 1.83
CA PHE A 8 -0.22 -6.39 1.96
C PHE A 8 -0.80 -5.09 1.42
N ASP A 9 -0.60 -3.99 2.13
CA ASP A 9 -0.64 -2.70 1.44
C ASP A 9 0.58 -2.58 0.51
N LEU A 10 0.62 -1.55 -0.31
CA LEU A 10 1.65 -1.34 -1.34
C LEU A 10 2.58 -0.19 -0.97
N ASP A 11 2.08 1.05 -1.05
CA ASP A 11 2.88 2.25 -0.79
C ASP A 11 3.18 2.41 0.72
N GLY A 12 4.43 2.34 1.13
CA GLY A 12 4.84 2.38 2.53
C GLY A 12 4.97 1.01 3.20
N THR A 13 4.46 -0.05 2.58
CA THR A 13 4.54 -1.42 3.12
C THR A 13 5.46 -2.30 2.29
N LEU A 14 5.18 -2.49 1.01
CA LEU A 14 6.03 -3.24 0.09
C LEU A 14 7.10 -2.36 -0.55
N VAL A 15 6.78 -1.10 -0.84
CA VAL A 15 7.63 -0.19 -1.60
C VAL A 15 7.70 1.22 -1.00
N ASP A 16 8.86 1.88 -1.11
CA ASP A 16 8.99 3.32 -0.93
C ASP A 16 8.73 4.02 -2.26
N SER A 17 7.53 4.56 -2.42
CA SER A 17 7.10 5.30 -3.61
C SER A 17 7.16 6.82 -3.44
N ILE A 18 7.65 7.32 -2.30
CA ILE A 18 7.70 8.75 -2.02
C ILE A 18 8.52 9.55 -3.04
N PRO A 19 9.69 9.08 -3.53
CA PRO A 19 10.45 9.83 -4.51
C PRO A 19 9.64 10.13 -5.78
N ASP A 20 9.00 9.12 -6.35
CA ASP A 20 8.23 9.28 -7.59
C ASP A 20 6.91 10.04 -7.39
N LEU A 21 6.25 9.87 -6.25
CA LEU A 21 5.09 10.69 -5.87
C LEU A 21 5.48 12.17 -5.73
N THR A 22 6.61 12.45 -5.06
CA THR A 22 7.13 13.81 -4.90
C THR A 22 7.45 14.44 -6.25
N LYS A 23 8.13 13.69 -7.14
CA LYS A 23 8.44 14.10 -8.49
C LYS A 23 7.17 14.44 -9.27
N ALA A 24 6.18 13.55 -9.29
CA ALA A 24 4.93 13.76 -10.02
C ALA A 24 4.12 14.96 -9.48
N ILE A 25 4.07 15.13 -8.16
CA ILE A 25 3.42 16.30 -7.53
C ILE A 25 4.15 17.58 -7.95
N ASN A 26 5.47 17.62 -7.91
CA ASN A 26 6.24 18.80 -8.23
C ASN A 26 6.17 19.16 -9.71
N LEU A 27 6.15 18.19 -10.62
CA LEU A 27 5.89 18.45 -12.04
C LEU A 27 4.50 19.08 -12.26
N LEU A 28 3.46 18.57 -11.60
CA LEU A 28 2.14 19.19 -11.67
C LEU A 28 2.12 20.60 -11.08
N ARG A 29 2.82 20.83 -9.95
CA ARG A 29 2.92 22.15 -9.30
C ARG A 29 3.69 23.15 -10.17
N GLU A 30 4.73 22.70 -10.86
CA GLU A 30 5.47 23.52 -11.83
C GLU A 30 4.57 23.99 -12.99
N GLU A 31 3.72 23.11 -13.55
CA GLU A 31 2.73 23.47 -14.56
C GLU A 31 1.70 24.52 -14.06
N LEU A 32 1.60 24.70 -12.74
CA LEU A 32 0.67 25.62 -12.08
C LEU A 32 1.38 26.84 -11.47
N ASP A 33 2.66 27.07 -11.78
CA ASP A 33 3.50 28.12 -11.22
C ASP A 33 3.53 28.12 -9.66
N LEU A 34 3.45 26.93 -9.05
CA LEU A 34 3.51 26.75 -7.59
C LEU A 34 4.91 26.32 -7.14
N PRO A 35 5.37 26.74 -5.94
CA PRO A 35 6.64 26.29 -5.39
C PRO A 35 6.62 24.76 -5.13
N ALA A 36 7.76 24.11 -5.28
CA ALA A 36 7.90 22.68 -5.01
C ALA A 36 7.63 22.33 -3.54
N VAL A 37 7.14 21.12 -3.30
CA VAL A 37 7.01 20.51 -1.96
C VAL A 37 8.13 19.51 -1.73
N THR A 38 8.47 19.29 -0.45
CA THR A 38 9.49 18.31 -0.06
C THR A 38 8.90 16.90 0.04
N SER A 39 9.77 15.87 -0.03
CA SER A 39 9.37 14.48 0.20
C SER A 39 8.75 14.26 1.60
N ASP A 40 9.23 14.97 2.62
CA ASP A 40 8.65 14.90 3.98
C ASP A 40 7.21 15.43 4.01
N GLN A 41 6.91 16.49 3.25
CA GLN A 41 5.55 16.98 3.12
C GLN A 41 4.66 15.97 2.39
N VAL A 42 5.17 15.39 1.28
CA VAL A 42 4.43 14.37 0.50
C VAL A 42 4.17 13.12 1.31
N ARG A 43 5.10 12.72 2.18
CA ARG A 43 4.92 11.60 3.11
C ARG A 43 3.64 11.77 3.94
N GLY A 44 3.37 12.96 4.44
CA GLY A 44 2.13 13.27 5.18
C GLY A 44 0.85 13.37 4.31
N TYR A 45 0.95 13.22 2.99
CA TYR A 45 -0.20 13.25 2.08
C TYR A 45 -0.69 11.86 1.68
N VAL A 46 0.15 10.84 1.82
CA VAL A 46 -0.08 9.45 1.37
C VAL A 46 -0.98 8.68 2.36
N GLY A 47 -1.62 7.60 1.90
CA GLY A 47 -2.43 6.66 2.69
C GLY A 47 -3.92 6.67 2.35
N ASP A 48 -4.50 7.85 2.10
CA ASP A 48 -5.95 8.02 1.89
C ASP A 48 -6.38 8.01 0.40
N GLY A 49 -5.42 7.75 -0.50
CA GLY A 49 -5.63 7.71 -1.95
C GLY A 49 -5.47 9.06 -2.65
N VAL A 50 -5.39 9.00 -4.00
CA VAL A 50 -5.02 10.12 -4.89
C VAL A 50 -5.86 11.39 -4.70
N GLY A 51 -7.14 11.25 -4.37
CA GLY A 51 -8.01 12.42 -4.17
C GLY A 51 -7.53 13.30 -3.02
N LEU A 52 -7.32 12.71 -1.82
CA LEU A 52 -6.85 13.42 -0.64
C LEU A 52 -5.38 13.83 -0.76
N LEU A 53 -4.54 13.01 -1.38
CA LEU A 53 -3.16 13.38 -1.69
C LEU A 53 -3.09 14.69 -2.47
N LEU A 54 -3.87 14.85 -3.53
CA LEU A 54 -3.88 16.07 -4.34
C LEU A 54 -4.55 17.26 -3.64
N GLN A 55 -5.59 17.05 -2.82
CA GLN A 55 -6.18 18.11 -2.00
C GLN A 55 -5.18 18.67 -0.98
N ARG A 56 -4.28 17.82 -0.45
CA ARG A 56 -3.19 18.25 0.45
C ARG A 56 -2.04 18.90 -0.30
N ALA A 57 -1.81 18.49 -1.54
CA ALA A 57 -0.69 18.94 -2.36
C ALA A 57 -0.97 20.23 -3.15
N LEU A 58 -2.23 20.63 -3.35
CA LEU A 58 -2.62 21.78 -4.14
C LEU A 58 -3.47 22.75 -3.32
N PRO A 59 -3.44 24.08 -3.61
CA PRO A 59 -4.44 25.02 -3.13
C PRO A 59 -5.86 24.56 -3.50
N GLU A 60 -6.83 24.78 -2.62
CA GLU A 60 -8.20 24.30 -2.77
C GLU A 60 -8.84 24.73 -4.10
N GLU A 61 -8.62 25.99 -4.52
CA GLU A 61 -9.13 26.57 -5.77
C GLU A 61 -8.53 25.95 -7.03
N LEU A 62 -7.38 25.30 -6.91
CA LEU A 62 -6.71 24.63 -8.03
C LEU A 62 -7.02 23.14 -8.11
N PHE A 63 -7.60 22.54 -7.06
CA PHE A 63 -7.97 21.12 -7.10
C PHE A 63 -9.25 20.91 -7.93
N ASN A 64 -9.13 20.12 -9.01
CA ASN A 64 -10.26 19.70 -9.86
C ASN A 64 -9.94 18.40 -10.61
N GLN A 65 -10.94 17.86 -11.31
CA GLN A 65 -10.82 16.59 -12.03
C GLN A 65 -9.78 16.64 -13.16
N ASN A 66 -9.58 17.78 -13.82
CA ASN A 66 -8.57 17.91 -14.89
C ASN A 66 -7.15 17.81 -14.30
N ARG A 67 -6.89 18.45 -13.14
CA ARG A 67 -5.61 18.35 -12.44
C ARG A 67 -5.36 16.96 -11.92
N ARG A 68 -6.41 16.30 -11.39
CA ARG A 68 -6.32 14.90 -11.00
C ARG A 68 -5.94 14.02 -12.20
N LYS A 69 -6.58 14.20 -13.34
CA LYS A 69 -6.24 13.45 -14.56
C LYS A 69 -4.80 13.73 -14.98
N ARG A 70 -4.38 15.01 -14.99
CA ARG A 70 -3.01 15.39 -15.36
C ARG A 70 -1.97 14.79 -14.42
N PHE A 71 -2.22 14.82 -13.11
CA PHE A 71 -1.36 14.13 -12.15
C PHE A 71 -1.23 12.64 -12.46
N MET A 72 -2.35 11.97 -12.76
CA MET A 72 -2.33 10.54 -13.09
C MET A 72 -1.49 10.24 -14.34
N GLU A 73 -1.53 11.10 -15.35
CA GLU A 73 -0.68 10.98 -16.54
C GLU A 73 0.81 11.10 -16.17
N ILE A 74 1.18 12.18 -15.46
CA ILE A 74 2.55 12.41 -15.00
C ILE A 74 3.05 11.25 -14.12
N TYR A 75 2.24 10.85 -13.13
CA TYR A 75 2.66 9.81 -12.20
C TYR A 75 2.79 8.44 -12.88
N THR A 76 1.96 8.14 -13.88
CA THR A 76 2.09 6.90 -14.67
C THR A 76 3.42 6.85 -15.45
N GLU A 77 3.86 7.98 -15.99
CA GLU A 77 5.15 8.08 -16.68
C GLU A 77 6.33 7.82 -15.73
N HIS A 78 6.26 8.37 -14.52
CA HIS A 78 7.34 8.37 -13.53
C HIS A 78 7.14 7.36 -12.38
N LEU A 79 6.30 6.35 -12.57
CA LEU A 79 5.82 5.46 -11.50
C LEU A 79 6.92 4.63 -10.82
N THR A 80 8.02 4.38 -11.54
CA THR A 80 9.10 3.49 -11.10
C THR A 80 10.49 4.03 -11.43
N ASP A 81 10.64 5.36 -11.48
CA ASP A 81 11.95 5.98 -11.74
C ASP A 81 12.89 5.81 -10.53
N GLU A 82 12.35 6.01 -9.32
CA GLU A 82 13.09 5.96 -8.05
C GLU A 82 12.39 5.11 -6.98
N THR A 83 11.19 4.59 -7.25
CA THR A 83 10.48 3.70 -6.34
C THR A 83 11.25 2.40 -6.16
N VAL A 84 11.46 1.99 -4.91
CA VAL A 84 12.20 0.78 -4.55
C VAL A 84 11.39 -0.11 -3.62
N ILE A 85 11.67 -1.42 -3.67
CA ILE A 85 11.13 -2.40 -2.71
C ILE A 85 11.89 -2.24 -1.40
N TYR A 86 11.19 -2.26 -0.26
CA TYR A 86 11.86 -2.20 1.04
C TYR A 86 12.75 -3.44 1.27
N PRO A 87 13.96 -3.24 1.85
CA PRO A 87 14.87 -4.36 2.17
C PRO A 87 14.18 -5.41 3.07
N GLY A 88 14.29 -6.69 2.71
CA GLY A 88 13.67 -7.81 3.43
C GLY A 88 12.33 -8.25 2.88
N ILE A 89 11.64 -7.43 2.08
CA ILE A 89 10.34 -7.80 1.48
C ILE A 89 10.49 -8.97 0.51
N MET A 90 11.44 -8.93 -0.42
CA MET A 90 11.62 -10.00 -1.40
C MET A 90 11.93 -11.33 -0.74
N GLU A 91 12.77 -11.32 0.28
CA GLU A 91 13.13 -12.50 1.08
C GLU A 91 11.90 -13.07 1.80
N PHE A 92 11.07 -12.20 2.39
CA PHE A 92 9.84 -12.61 3.07
C PHE A 92 8.83 -13.22 2.09
N LEU A 93 8.60 -12.58 0.94
CA LEU A 93 7.70 -13.10 -0.10
C LEU A 93 8.17 -14.46 -0.64
N ALA A 94 9.47 -14.59 -0.90
CA ALA A 94 10.07 -15.86 -1.35
C ALA A 94 9.93 -16.97 -0.30
N MET A 95 10.12 -16.65 0.98
CA MET A 95 9.98 -17.58 2.11
C MET A 95 8.56 -18.16 2.22
N HIS A 96 7.54 -17.40 1.83
CA HIS A 96 6.13 -17.76 1.93
C HIS A 96 5.46 -17.99 0.57
N SER A 97 6.25 -18.27 -0.48
CA SER A 97 5.74 -18.45 -1.85
C SER A 97 4.74 -19.60 -2.02
N ASP A 98 4.65 -20.50 -1.05
CA ASP A 98 3.66 -21.58 -0.96
C ASP A 98 2.31 -21.14 -0.37
N LYS A 99 2.23 -19.91 0.18
CA LYS A 99 1.04 -19.38 0.83
C LYS A 99 0.27 -18.40 -0.06
N PRO A 100 -1.07 -18.34 0.05
CA PRO A 100 -1.85 -17.33 -0.65
C PRO A 100 -1.46 -15.91 -0.22
N MET A 101 -1.12 -15.06 -1.19
CA MET A 101 -0.81 -13.65 -0.97
C MET A 101 -1.58 -12.75 -1.92
N ALA A 102 -2.00 -11.58 -1.44
CA ALA A 102 -2.61 -10.54 -2.28
C ALA A 102 -2.19 -9.15 -1.82
N VAL A 103 -2.17 -8.21 -2.78
CA VAL A 103 -2.05 -6.78 -2.50
C VAL A 103 -3.45 -6.20 -2.29
N VAL A 104 -3.63 -5.34 -1.26
CA VAL A 104 -4.88 -4.62 -0.93
C VAL A 104 -4.53 -3.16 -0.65
N THR A 105 -4.69 -2.29 -1.65
CA THR A 105 -4.16 -0.92 -1.59
C THR A 105 -5.16 0.16 -1.99
N ASN A 106 -5.06 1.35 -1.37
CA ASN A 106 -5.81 2.54 -1.76
C ASN A 106 -5.26 3.22 -3.04
N LYS A 107 -4.16 2.71 -3.58
CA LYS A 107 -3.65 3.11 -4.90
C LYS A 107 -4.63 2.71 -6.00
N PRO A 108 -4.86 3.53 -7.04
CA PRO A 108 -5.68 3.15 -8.19
C PRO A 108 -5.24 1.83 -8.81
N GLN A 109 -6.21 0.94 -9.15
CA GLN A 109 -5.95 -0.42 -9.63
C GLN A 109 -4.88 -0.46 -10.72
N HIS A 110 -5.05 0.31 -11.79
CA HIS A 110 -4.12 0.28 -12.93
C HIS A 110 -2.68 0.70 -12.57
N LEU A 111 -2.51 1.61 -11.60
CA LEU A 111 -1.18 1.98 -11.11
C LEU A 111 -0.58 0.90 -10.21
N ALA A 112 -1.40 0.24 -9.41
CA ALA A 112 -0.95 -0.88 -8.59
C ALA A 112 -0.48 -2.04 -9.46
N ASP A 113 -1.24 -2.39 -10.52
CA ASP A 113 -0.87 -3.44 -11.47
C ASP A 113 0.47 -3.15 -12.14
N ILE A 114 0.63 -1.93 -12.71
CA ILE A 114 1.88 -1.52 -13.38
C ILE A 114 3.06 -1.55 -12.39
N LEU A 115 2.88 -1.04 -11.17
CA LEU A 115 3.94 -0.97 -10.18
C LEU A 115 4.41 -2.36 -9.75
N VAL A 116 3.47 -3.24 -9.42
CA VAL A 116 3.75 -4.63 -9.02
C VAL A 116 4.46 -5.39 -10.15
N GLU A 117 4.03 -5.18 -11.41
CA GLU A 117 4.67 -5.80 -12.59
C GLU A 117 6.10 -5.29 -12.80
N ARG A 118 6.28 -3.96 -12.86
CA ARG A 118 7.59 -3.36 -13.14
C ARG A 118 8.65 -3.66 -12.08
N LEU A 119 8.22 -3.82 -10.82
CA LEU A 119 9.12 -4.18 -9.72
C LEU A 119 9.34 -5.69 -9.58
N GLY A 120 8.76 -6.51 -10.46
CA GLY A 120 8.94 -7.97 -10.44
C GLY A 120 8.22 -8.67 -9.28
N LEU A 121 7.23 -8.03 -8.68
CA LEU A 121 6.47 -8.56 -7.54
C LEU A 121 5.31 -9.49 -7.97
N SER A 122 4.88 -9.43 -9.24
CA SER A 122 3.72 -10.19 -9.77
C SER A 122 3.75 -11.68 -9.46
N PRO A 123 4.90 -12.40 -9.49
CA PRO A 123 4.91 -13.84 -9.23
C PRO A 123 4.48 -14.26 -7.83
N PHE A 124 4.48 -13.33 -6.86
CA PHE A 124 4.15 -13.60 -5.47
C PHE A 124 2.68 -13.43 -5.14
N PHE A 125 1.95 -12.66 -5.94
CA PHE A 125 0.58 -12.27 -5.62
C PHE A 125 -0.44 -12.95 -6.54
N LEU A 126 -1.40 -13.66 -5.95
CA LEU A 126 -2.53 -14.24 -6.70
C LEU A 126 -3.49 -13.16 -7.19
N HIS A 127 -3.64 -12.07 -6.42
CA HIS A 127 -4.50 -10.95 -6.74
C HIS A 127 -3.89 -9.62 -6.31
N ILE A 128 -4.18 -8.57 -7.10
CA ILE A 128 -3.90 -7.18 -6.77
C ILE A 128 -5.24 -6.47 -6.72
N ILE A 129 -5.57 -5.90 -5.56
CA ILE A 129 -6.85 -5.23 -5.31
C ILE A 129 -6.54 -3.77 -5.01
N GLY A 130 -6.62 -2.96 -6.03
CA GLY A 130 -6.48 -1.51 -5.97
C GLY A 130 -7.83 -0.80 -5.82
N ALA A 131 -7.77 0.51 -5.62
CA ALA A 131 -8.96 1.32 -5.49
C ALA A 131 -9.72 1.41 -6.82
N GLU A 132 -10.94 0.87 -6.83
CA GLU A 132 -11.92 0.97 -7.91
C GLU A 132 -13.24 1.56 -7.41
N LEU A 133 -14.09 2.00 -8.36
CA LEU A 133 -15.38 2.61 -8.02
C LEU A 133 -16.36 1.67 -7.33
N ALA A 134 -16.20 0.34 -7.50
CA ALA A 134 -17.13 -0.67 -6.99
C ALA A 134 -16.89 -1.08 -5.52
N LEU A 135 -15.68 -0.85 -5.00
CA LEU A 135 -15.30 -1.20 -3.63
C LEU A 135 -14.99 0.04 -2.82
N GLN A 136 -15.44 0.05 -1.57
CA GLN A 136 -15.02 1.10 -0.65
C GLN A 136 -13.56 0.88 -0.23
N ARG A 137 -12.78 1.97 -0.28
CA ARG A 137 -11.35 1.96 0.09
C ARG A 137 -11.16 1.75 1.58
N LYS A 138 -9.96 1.26 1.98
CA LYS A 138 -9.54 1.29 3.37
C LYS A 138 -9.68 2.71 3.93
N PRO A 139 -10.23 2.91 5.11
CA PRO A 139 -10.42 1.96 6.22
C PRO A 139 -11.67 1.07 6.14
N HIS A 140 -12.51 1.14 5.09
CA HIS A 140 -13.63 0.21 4.93
C HIS A 140 -13.12 -1.21 4.64
N PRO A 141 -13.78 -2.28 5.15
CA PRO A 141 -13.30 -3.67 4.99
C PRO A 141 -13.56 -4.28 3.62
N ASP A 142 -14.27 -3.62 2.71
CA ASP A 142 -14.72 -4.20 1.42
C ASP A 142 -13.59 -4.84 0.62
N MET A 143 -12.46 -4.14 0.49
CA MET A 143 -11.31 -4.63 -0.28
C MET A 143 -10.68 -5.86 0.38
N VAL A 144 -10.63 -5.90 1.72
CA VAL A 144 -10.13 -7.05 2.47
C VAL A 144 -11.08 -8.24 2.32
N HIS A 145 -12.39 -8.03 2.47
CA HIS A 145 -13.39 -9.09 2.23
C HIS A 145 -13.34 -9.62 0.80
N HIS A 146 -13.10 -8.74 -0.17
CA HIS A 146 -12.95 -9.13 -1.57
C HIS A 146 -11.71 -10.02 -1.76
N ALA A 147 -10.57 -9.65 -1.15
CA ALA A 147 -9.35 -10.45 -1.15
C ALA A 147 -9.58 -11.84 -0.56
N LEU A 148 -10.18 -11.91 0.62
CA LEU A 148 -10.50 -13.19 1.30
C LEU A 148 -11.38 -14.09 0.43
N LYS A 149 -12.38 -13.51 -0.23
CA LYS A 149 -13.27 -14.25 -1.13
C LYS A 149 -12.54 -14.81 -2.35
N LEU A 150 -11.66 -14.02 -2.97
CA LEU A 150 -10.89 -14.43 -4.14
C LEU A 150 -9.89 -15.53 -3.80
N LEU A 151 -9.22 -15.41 -2.64
CA LEU A 151 -8.26 -16.38 -2.16
C LEU A 151 -8.90 -17.64 -1.55
N GLY A 152 -10.18 -17.58 -1.17
CA GLY A 152 -10.86 -18.68 -0.47
C GLY A 152 -10.29 -18.95 0.93
N CYS A 153 -9.80 -17.91 1.62
CA CYS A 153 -9.04 -18.03 2.86
C CYS A 153 -9.87 -17.71 4.11
N ASP A 154 -9.42 -18.27 5.25
CA ASP A 154 -10.02 -18.04 6.56
C ASP A 154 -9.55 -16.68 7.12
N PRO A 155 -10.46 -15.76 7.48
CA PRO A 155 -10.11 -14.49 8.11
C PRO A 155 -9.26 -14.65 9.39
N GLU A 156 -9.53 -15.66 10.22
CA GLU A 156 -8.81 -15.87 11.49
C GLU A 156 -7.34 -16.27 11.28
N ARG A 157 -7.00 -16.80 10.09
CA ARG A 157 -5.65 -17.22 9.69
C ARG A 157 -5.01 -16.26 8.70
N THR A 158 -5.63 -15.12 8.46
CA THR A 158 -5.15 -14.09 7.55
C THR A 158 -4.61 -12.89 8.31
N VAL A 159 -3.50 -12.32 7.85
CA VAL A 159 -2.94 -11.06 8.36
C VAL A 159 -2.87 -10.01 7.24
N LEU A 160 -3.28 -8.78 7.56
CA LEU A 160 -3.05 -7.60 6.71
C LEU A 160 -1.85 -6.84 7.27
N LEU A 161 -0.80 -6.74 6.46
CA LEU A 161 0.37 -5.91 6.74
C LEU A 161 0.15 -4.54 6.11
N GLY A 162 0.36 -3.49 6.89
CA GLY A 162 0.20 -2.11 6.45
C GLY A 162 0.91 -1.14 7.39
N ASP A 163 1.19 0.05 6.90
CA ASP A 163 1.92 1.09 7.62
C ASP A 163 1.04 2.26 8.06
N HIS A 164 -0.27 2.20 7.79
CA HIS A 164 -1.18 3.30 8.05
C HIS A 164 -2.40 2.87 8.88
N HIS A 165 -2.97 3.79 9.66
CA HIS A 165 -4.17 3.52 10.47
C HIS A 165 -5.36 2.99 9.63
N VAL A 166 -5.44 3.32 8.34
CA VAL A 166 -6.50 2.80 7.45
C VAL A 166 -6.40 1.29 7.26
N ASP A 167 -5.18 0.73 7.28
CA ASP A 167 -4.93 -0.71 7.20
C ASP A 167 -5.40 -1.42 8.46
N LEU A 168 -5.01 -0.88 9.61
CA LEU A 168 -5.42 -1.43 10.92
C LEU A 168 -6.94 -1.42 11.07
N ARG A 169 -7.60 -0.31 10.71
CA ARG A 169 -9.06 -0.20 10.77
C ARG A 169 -9.74 -1.18 9.81
N ALA A 170 -9.21 -1.33 8.59
CA ALA A 170 -9.76 -2.28 7.61
C ALA A 170 -9.57 -3.72 8.08
N ALA A 171 -8.41 -4.08 8.63
CA ALA A 171 -8.15 -5.40 9.20
C ALA A 171 -9.11 -5.73 10.35
N HIS A 172 -9.24 -4.82 11.32
CA HIS A 172 -10.16 -4.98 12.46
C HIS A 172 -11.61 -5.14 12.00
N ALA A 173 -12.07 -4.30 11.06
CA ALA A 173 -13.43 -4.36 10.53
C ALA A 173 -13.70 -5.65 9.73
N ALA A 174 -12.68 -6.18 9.04
CA ALA A 174 -12.76 -7.44 8.31
C ALA A 174 -12.51 -8.68 9.19
N LYS A 175 -12.16 -8.50 10.47
CA LYS A 175 -11.83 -9.56 11.44
C LYS A 175 -10.63 -10.43 11.00
N VAL A 176 -9.68 -9.84 10.30
CA VAL A 176 -8.36 -10.42 10.04
C VAL A 176 -7.34 -9.87 11.03
N LYS A 177 -6.22 -10.57 11.21
CA LYS A 177 -5.11 -10.07 11.99
C LYS A 177 -4.47 -8.87 11.32
N SER A 178 -3.89 -7.97 12.10
CA SER A 178 -3.17 -6.79 11.63
C SER A 178 -1.70 -6.84 12.01
N CYS A 179 -0.83 -6.41 11.09
CA CYS A 179 0.58 -6.19 11.36
C CYS A 179 0.94 -4.75 10.97
N PHE A 180 1.37 -3.93 11.95
CA PHE A 180 1.80 -2.57 11.69
C PHE A 180 3.29 -2.53 11.30
N CYS A 181 3.57 -1.86 10.17
CA CYS A 181 4.89 -1.76 9.55
C CYS A 181 5.50 -0.39 9.87
N HIS A 182 6.37 -0.30 10.89
CA HIS A 182 6.94 0.97 11.36
C HIS A 182 7.93 1.64 10.37
N TRP A 183 8.44 0.90 9.40
CA TRP A 183 9.33 1.47 8.36
C TRP A 183 8.61 2.32 7.32
N GLY A 184 7.27 2.33 7.34
CA GLY A 184 6.45 2.93 6.30
C GLY A 184 6.31 4.45 6.36
N LEU A 185 5.24 4.95 5.77
CA LEU A 185 4.99 6.36 5.53
C LEU A 185 3.97 6.95 6.51
N GLY A 186 3.09 6.09 7.04
CA GLY A 186 1.93 6.46 7.81
C GLY A 186 2.14 6.40 9.33
N HIS A 187 1.02 6.37 10.05
CA HIS A 187 0.95 6.28 11.51
C HIS A 187 -0.24 5.41 11.91
N ASP A 188 -0.19 4.86 13.12
CA ASP A 188 -1.20 3.94 13.65
C ASP A 188 -2.43 4.63 14.29
N ASP A 189 -2.42 5.95 14.47
CA ASP A 189 -3.47 6.72 15.17
C ASP A 189 -3.69 6.26 16.62
N GLY A 190 -2.72 5.62 17.25
CA GLY A 190 -2.84 5.02 18.58
C GLY A 190 -3.66 3.72 18.60
N LEU A 191 -3.92 3.12 17.43
CA LEU A 191 -4.58 1.82 17.33
C LEU A 191 -3.59 0.70 17.66
N GLN A 192 -4.09 -0.33 18.33
CA GLN A 192 -3.29 -1.52 18.59
C GLN A 192 -3.36 -2.48 17.39
N ALA A 193 -2.20 -2.90 16.91
CA ALA A 193 -2.07 -3.99 15.95
C ALA A 193 -1.87 -5.33 16.70
N ASP A 194 -2.26 -6.45 16.07
CA ASP A 194 -1.97 -7.79 16.61
C ASP A 194 -0.45 -8.09 16.57
N PHE A 195 0.24 -7.59 15.55
CA PHE A 195 1.69 -7.68 15.35
C PHE A 195 2.28 -6.33 14.98
N GLN A 196 3.56 -6.14 15.26
CA GLN A 196 4.31 -4.94 14.88
C GLN A 196 5.71 -5.34 14.45
N ALA A 197 6.23 -4.69 13.42
CA ALA A 197 7.59 -4.91 12.94
C ALA A 197 8.27 -3.55 12.68
N ASP A 198 9.49 -3.37 13.19
CA ASP A 198 10.26 -2.13 13.00
C ASP A 198 10.88 -2.06 11.61
N GLN A 199 11.22 -3.21 11.05
CA GLN A 199 11.81 -3.37 9.72
C GLN A 199 11.19 -4.58 9.02
N ALA A 200 11.15 -4.58 7.68
CA ALA A 200 10.63 -5.74 6.96
C ALA A 200 11.47 -7.01 7.16
N THR A 201 12.75 -6.86 7.49
CA THR A 201 13.63 -7.97 7.89
C THR A 201 13.23 -8.66 9.19
N ASP A 202 12.34 -8.07 9.98
CA ASP A 202 11.83 -8.67 11.23
C ASP A 202 10.61 -9.58 10.98
N LEU A 203 9.98 -9.48 9.82
CA LEU A 203 8.78 -10.27 9.46
C LEU A 203 8.97 -11.77 9.61
N PRO A 204 10.12 -12.38 9.23
CA PRO A 204 10.37 -13.82 9.45
C PRO A 204 10.36 -14.25 10.92
N LEU A 205 10.63 -13.34 11.85
CA LEU A 205 10.56 -13.63 13.29
C LEU A 205 9.12 -13.69 13.78
N LEU A 206 8.24 -12.87 13.21
CA LEU A 206 6.80 -12.82 13.54
C LEU A 206 6.03 -13.94 12.82
N PHE A 207 6.45 -14.25 11.60
CA PHE A 207 5.81 -15.22 10.71
C PHE A 207 6.87 -16.17 10.17
N PRO A 208 7.33 -17.15 10.98
CA PRO A 208 8.34 -18.13 10.54
C PRO A 208 7.78 -19.03 9.44
N ALA A 209 8.64 -19.45 8.51
CA ALA A 209 8.28 -20.50 7.56
C ALA A 209 7.82 -21.75 8.32
N GLY A 210 6.77 -22.41 7.83
CA GLY A 210 6.38 -23.72 8.35
C GLY A 210 7.53 -24.72 8.18
N GLU A 211 7.65 -25.69 9.10
CA GLU A 211 8.58 -26.80 8.87
C GLU A 211 8.19 -27.50 7.55
N PRO A 212 9.15 -27.81 6.67
CA PRO A 212 8.85 -28.56 5.46
C PRO A 212 8.26 -29.92 5.86
N SER A 213 7.05 -30.19 5.35
CA SER A 213 6.32 -31.44 5.55
C SER A 213 6.99 -32.61 4.82
#